data_6e8190962ec8fbe6f56e2a4b69ae4110
#
_entry.id   6e8190962ec8fbe6f56e2a4b69ae4110
#
_cell.length_a   1.000
_cell.length_b   1.000
_cell.length_c   1.000
_cell.angle_alpha   90.00
_cell.angle_beta   90.00
_cell.angle_gamma   90.00
#
_symmetry.space_group_name_H-M   'P 1'
#
loop_
_entity.id
_entity.type
_entity.pdbx_description
1 polymer ?
#
loop_
_entity_poly.entity_id
_entity_poly.type
_entity_poly.pdbx_seq_one_letter_code
_entity_poly.pdbx_strand_id
1 'polypeptide(L)'
;PLNGNKLFMSPEKSIETQLYLGSDIMMIFDECTPYPSNKIETEKSMELSLYWAEMSHKANNSKMPLFGIIQGGMYPDLREISLNELIKYDFEGYALGGLSVGEPDYLRKEVIEDIGYKLPEDKPRYLMGVGKPLDIIHAVKNGIDMFDCVIPTRNARNGQLFTSKGVLNIRNTKYEQDLRPIDESCKCFACQNYTRAYIRHLDKCNDILAARLMSIHNVYFYQEFMGQIRLSIENDSFDDLEKKIEKNYLSI
;
A
#
# COMPACT_ATOMS: atom_id res chain seq x y z
N PRO A 1 6.18 -5.23 24.54
CA PRO A 1 5.02 -5.84 25.17
C PRO A 1 4.25 -4.84 26.05
N LEU A 2 2.96 -5.09 26.31
CA LEU A 2 2.11 -4.22 27.12
C LEU A 2 2.63 -4.02 28.57
N ASN A 3 3.45 -4.94 29.05
CA ASN A 3 4.10 -4.89 30.37
C ASN A 3 5.42 -4.11 30.40
N GLY A 4 5.83 -3.49 29.30
CA GLY A 4 7.08 -2.72 29.19
C GLY A 4 8.37 -3.54 29.08
N ASN A 5 8.30 -4.87 29.03
CA ASN A 5 9.47 -5.71 28.86
C ASN A 5 10.13 -5.48 27.48
N LYS A 6 11.46 -5.48 27.42
CA LYS A 6 12.18 -5.45 26.15
C LYS A 6 12.06 -6.79 25.45
N LEU A 7 11.77 -6.77 24.16
CA LEU A 7 11.76 -7.94 23.29
C LEU A 7 12.78 -7.68 22.17
N PHE A 8 13.69 -8.65 21.97
CA PHE A 8 14.53 -8.66 20.78
C PHE A 8 13.80 -9.41 19.67
N MET A 9 13.59 -8.73 18.53
CA MET A 9 12.96 -9.31 17.35
C MET A 9 14.06 -9.76 16.39
N SER A 10 14.21 -11.08 16.23
CA SER A 10 15.07 -11.69 15.21
C SER A 10 14.23 -12.14 14.01
N PRO A 11 14.84 -12.46 12.85
CA PRO A 11 14.12 -13.05 11.72
C PRO A 11 13.31 -14.28 12.09
N GLU A 12 13.88 -15.21 12.86
CA GLU A 12 13.20 -16.44 13.32
C GLU A 12 12.01 -16.11 14.22
N LYS A 13 12.20 -15.13 15.11
CA LYS A 13 11.11 -14.71 16.01
C LYS A 13 9.99 -14.00 15.27
N SER A 14 10.31 -13.29 14.18
CA SER A 14 9.33 -12.70 13.28
C SER A 14 8.51 -13.77 12.57
N ILE A 15 9.14 -14.79 12.00
CA ILE A 15 8.45 -15.91 11.35
C ILE A 15 7.57 -16.67 12.35
N GLU A 16 8.10 -17.02 13.52
CA GLU A 16 7.34 -17.68 14.58
C GLU A 16 6.09 -16.85 14.97
N THR A 17 6.25 -15.54 15.10
CA THR A 17 5.15 -14.64 15.47
C THR A 17 4.07 -14.60 14.39
N GLN A 18 4.45 -14.53 13.11
CA GLN A 18 3.52 -14.55 11.98
C GLN A 18 2.75 -15.88 11.91
N LEU A 19 3.41 -16.99 12.20
CA LEU A 19 2.76 -18.30 12.31
C LEU A 19 1.73 -18.34 13.45
N TYR A 20 2.07 -17.83 14.63
CA TYR A 20 1.13 -17.76 15.75
C TYR A 20 -0.07 -16.84 15.49
N LEU A 21 0.11 -15.81 14.70
CA LEU A 21 -0.98 -14.92 14.27
C LEU A 21 -1.88 -15.58 13.20
N GLY A 22 -1.48 -16.71 12.62
CA GLY A 22 -2.21 -17.37 11.56
C GLY A 22 -2.20 -16.56 10.26
N SER A 23 -1.08 -15.90 9.93
CA SER A 23 -0.96 -15.09 8.71
C SER A 23 -1.10 -15.97 7.47
N ASP A 24 -1.93 -15.57 6.51
CA ASP A 24 -2.09 -16.26 5.22
C ASP A 24 -0.86 -16.08 4.32
N ILE A 25 -0.19 -14.94 4.44
CA ILE A 25 1.07 -14.61 3.76
C ILE A 25 2.02 -14.06 4.81
N MET A 26 3.23 -14.60 4.88
CA MET A 26 4.29 -14.11 5.75
C MET A 26 5.30 -13.30 4.95
N MET A 27 5.98 -12.37 5.61
CA MET A 27 7.05 -11.56 5.05
C MET A 27 8.39 -11.93 5.69
N ILE A 28 9.48 -11.94 4.92
CA ILE A 28 10.82 -12.00 5.50
C ILE A 28 11.03 -10.82 6.44
N PHE A 29 12.00 -10.95 7.36
CA PHE A 29 12.44 -9.81 8.16
C PHE A 29 13.41 -8.95 7.33
N ASP A 30 13.22 -7.63 7.33
CA ASP A 30 14.02 -6.70 6.53
C ASP A 30 14.39 -5.44 7.30
N GLU A 31 15.36 -4.69 6.78
CA GLU A 31 15.69 -3.35 7.24
C GLU A 31 15.25 -2.33 6.20
N CYS A 32 14.24 -1.53 6.56
CA CYS A 32 13.79 -0.43 5.74
C CYS A 32 14.78 0.73 5.83
N THR A 33 15.58 0.95 4.78
CA THR A 33 16.56 2.03 4.72
C THR A 33 15.85 3.39 4.81
N PRO A 34 16.26 4.32 5.72
CA PRO A 34 15.68 5.65 5.78
C PRO A 34 16.02 6.48 4.54
N TYR A 35 15.16 7.46 4.22
CA TYR A 35 15.44 8.43 3.16
C TYR A 35 15.68 9.82 3.77
N PRO A 36 16.69 10.60 3.35
CA PRO A 36 17.74 10.20 2.38
C PRO A 36 18.83 9.34 3.02
N SER A 37 19.38 8.40 2.23
CA SER A 37 20.59 7.65 2.60
C SER A 37 21.57 7.64 1.43
N ASN A 38 22.87 7.64 1.73
CA ASN A 38 23.88 7.48 0.69
C ASN A 38 23.98 6.02 0.23
N LYS A 39 24.67 5.79 -0.91
CA LYS A 39 24.75 4.46 -1.52
C LYS A 39 25.39 3.42 -0.60
N ILE A 40 26.46 3.78 0.13
CA ILE A 40 27.18 2.87 1.02
C ILE A 40 26.31 2.41 2.19
N GLU A 41 25.55 3.32 2.79
CA GLU A 41 24.60 2.99 3.86
C GLU A 41 23.45 2.12 3.34
N THR A 42 22.93 2.45 2.16
CA THR A 42 21.86 1.68 1.51
C THR A 42 22.32 0.26 1.17
N GLU A 43 23.54 0.10 0.66
CA GLU A 43 24.14 -1.19 0.36
C GLU A 43 24.25 -2.08 1.61
N LYS A 44 24.78 -1.54 2.71
CA LYS A 44 24.87 -2.27 3.99
C LYS A 44 23.50 -2.69 4.52
N SER A 45 22.50 -1.82 4.44
CA SER A 45 21.13 -2.11 4.84
C SER A 45 20.51 -3.20 3.97
N MET A 46 20.73 -3.15 2.65
CA MET A 46 20.32 -4.18 1.70
C MET A 46 20.98 -5.54 2.01
N GLU A 47 22.31 -5.57 2.23
CA GLU A 47 23.04 -6.79 2.59
C GLU A 47 22.52 -7.39 3.90
N LEU A 48 22.21 -6.56 4.89
CA LEU A 48 21.60 -7.01 6.15
C LEU A 48 20.21 -7.63 5.90
N SER A 49 19.39 -7.01 5.04
CA SER A 49 18.09 -7.54 4.66
C SER A 49 18.22 -8.88 3.92
N LEU A 50 19.19 -9.04 3.05
CA LEU A 50 19.48 -10.31 2.37
C LEU A 50 19.91 -11.40 3.37
N TYR A 51 20.76 -11.08 4.33
CA TYR A 51 21.13 -12.01 5.40
C TYR A 51 19.92 -12.43 6.23
N TRP A 52 19.03 -11.49 6.59
CA TRP A 52 17.81 -11.79 7.31
C TRP A 52 16.77 -12.56 6.47
N ALA A 53 16.76 -12.36 5.14
CA ALA A 53 15.95 -13.17 4.23
C ALA A 53 16.35 -14.64 4.28
N GLU A 54 17.65 -14.96 4.27
CA GLU A 54 18.15 -16.31 4.43
C GLU A 54 17.72 -16.93 5.76
N MET A 55 17.84 -16.19 6.87
CA MET A 55 17.42 -16.65 8.19
C MET A 55 15.91 -16.87 8.26
N SER A 56 15.11 -15.97 7.68
CA SER A 56 13.65 -16.08 7.61
C SER A 56 13.22 -17.29 6.79
N HIS A 57 13.86 -17.51 5.64
CA HIS A 57 13.60 -18.67 4.79
C HIS A 57 13.91 -19.99 5.53
N LYS A 58 15.07 -20.08 6.20
CA LYS A 58 15.44 -21.27 7.01
C LYS A 58 14.50 -21.51 8.18
N ALA A 59 13.96 -20.45 8.78
CA ALA A 59 13.03 -20.54 9.91
C ALA A 59 11.62 -20.95 9.47
N ASN A 60 11.22 -20.75 8.21
CA ASN A 60 9.91 -21.15 7.70
C ASN A 60 9.87 -22.67 7.44
N ASN A 61 9.58 -23.42 8.49
CA ASN A 61 9.34 -24.86 8.41
C ASN A 61 7.86 -25.20 8.14
N SER A 62 7.04 -24.20 7.83
CA SER A 62 5.62 -24.34 7.52
C SER A 62 5.39 -24.41 6.01
N LYS A 63 4.13 -24.68 5.62
CA LYS A 63 3.70 -24.57 4.21
C LYS A 63 3.08 -23.20 3.89
N MET A 64 3.21 -22.25 4.82
CA MET A 64 2.65 -20.91 4.62
C MET A 64 3.50 -20.12 3.64
N PRO A 65 2.87 -19.41 2.70
CA PRO A 65 3.58 -18.57 1.74
C PRO A 65 4.48 -17.54 2.44
N LEU A 66 5.72 -17.42 1.98
CA LEU A 66 6.70 -16.44 2.46
C LEU A 66 7.13 -15.54 1.30
N PHE A 67 6.98 -14.23 1.45
CA PHE A 67 7.37 -13.26 0.44
C PHE A 67 8.74 -12.66 0.73
N GLY A 68 9.57 -12.56 -0.31
CA GLY A 68 10.82 -11.81 -0.30
C GLY A 68 10.58 -10.30 -0.37
N ILE A 69 11.46 -9.49 0.23
CA ILE A 69 11.36 -8.02 0.19
C ILE A 69 12.64 -7.47 -0.45
N ILE A 70 12.49 -6.85 -1.62
CA ILE A 70 13.59 -6.22 -2.36
C ILE A 70 13.88 -4.86 -1.74
N GLN A 71 15.11 -4.67 -1.25
CA GLN A 71 15.63 -3.41 -0.73
C GLN A 71 16.68 -2.84 -1.70
N GLY A 72 17.22 -1.64 -1.44
CA GLY A 72 18.22 -0.97 -2.29
C GLY A 72 17.97 0.54 -2.46
N GLY A 73 17.03 1.09 -1.68
CA GLY A 73 16.71 2.52 -1.69
C GLY A 73 16.34 3.02 -3.09
N MET A 74 16.92 4.16 -3.49
CA MET A 74 16.72 4.77 -4.81
C MET A 74 17.84 4.39 -5.80
N TYR A 75 18.57 3.28 -5.56
CA TYR A 75 19.70 2.85 -6.38
C TYR A 75 19.32 1.62 -7.20
N PRO A 76 19.13 1.74 -8.53
CA PRO A 76 18.67 0.63 -9.38
C PRO A 76 19.58 -0.59 -9.35
N ASP A 77 20.89 -0.38 -9.32
CA ASP A 77 21.89 -1.46 -9.24
C ASP A 77 21.79 -2.26 -7.94
N LEU A 78 21.57 -1.60 -6.80
CA LEU A 78 21.37 -2.28 -5.52
C LEU A 78 20.05 -3.08 -5.50
N ARG A 79 18.97 -2.54 -6.07
CA ARG A 79 17.70 -3.26 -6.20
C ARG A 79 17.82 -4.49 -7.10
N GLU A 80 18.59 -4.39 -8.17
CA GLU A 80 18.84 -5.53 -9.05
C GLU A 80 19.67 -6.62 -8.35
N ILE A 81 20.69 -6.25 -7.58
CA ILE A 81 21.44 -7.19 -6.72
C ILE A 81 20.48 -7.85 -5.73
N SER A 82 19.66 -7.07 -5.02
CA SER A 82 18.70 -7.58 -4.04
C SER A 82 17.73 -8.59 -4.67
N LEU A 83 17.16 -8.25 -5.82
CA LEU A 83 16.24 -9.12 -6.56
C LEU A 83 16.92 -10.43 -6.96
N ASN A 84 18.10 -10.35 -7.59
CA ASN A 84 18.84 -11.52 -8.08
C ASN A 84 19.24 -12.49 -6.96
N GLU A 85 19.54 -11.98 -5.76
CA GLU A 85 19.82 -12.82 -4.59
C GLU A 85 18.53 -13.47 -4.04
N LEU A 86 17.42 -12.71 -3.95
CA LEU A 86 16.17 -13.23 -3.41
C LEU A 86 15.49 -14.27 -4.30
N ILE A 87 15.61 -14.16 -5.63
CA ILE A 87 15.03 -15.14 -6.57
C ILE A 87 15.62 -16.55 -6.34
N LYS A 88 16.85 -16.68 -5.85
CA LYS A 88 17.47 -17.98 -5.56
C LYS A 88 16.72 -18.81 -4.51
N TYR A 89 15.89 -18.18 -3.68
CA TYR A 89 15.10 -18.84 -2.63
C TYR A 89 13.72 -19.29 -3.11
N ASP A 90 13.30 -18.91 -4.32
CA ASP A 90 11.98 -19.23 -4.91
C ASP A 90 10.81 -18.93 -3.97
N PHE A 91 10.77 -17.70 -3.42
CA PHE A 91 9.68 -17.23 -2.58
C PHE A 91 8.33 -17.29 -3.32
N GLU A 92 7.22 -17.44 -2.57
CA GLU A 92 5.86 -17.48 -3.12
C GLU A 92 5.37 -16.11 -3.63
N GLY A 93 6.11 -15.03 -3.35
CA GLY A 93 5.86 -13.68 -3.87
C GLY A 93 7.02 -12.74 -3.55
N TYR A 94 6.99 -11.58 -4.17
CA TYR A 94 8.07 -10.58 -4.04
C TYR A 94 7.50 -9.19 -3.78
N ALA A 95 8.04 -8.52 -2.77
CA ALA A 95 7.66 -7.16 -2.40
C ALA A 95 8.76 -6.15 -2.71
N LEU A 96 8.37 -4.94 -3.09
CA LEU A 96 9.24 -3.77 -3.15
C LEU A 96 9.14 -3.02 -1.82
N GLY A 97 10.20 -3.11 -1.01
CA GLY A 97 10.33 -2.39 0.25
C GLY A 97 11.14 -1.10 0.13
N GLY A 98 11.23 -0.33 1.21
CA GLY A 98 12.02 0.91 1.29
C GLY A 98 11.55 2.02 0.36
N LEU A 99 10.25 2.06 0.06
CA LEU A 99 9.57 3.12 -0.69
C LEU A 99 8.49 3.77 0.20
N SER A 100 8.05 4.98 -0.15
CA SER A 100 7.13 5.80 0.68
C SER A 100 7.69 6.15 2.06
N VAL A 101 9.01 6.34 2.15
CA VAL A 101 9.76 6.68 3.36
C VAL A 101 10.20 8.16 3.39
N GLY A 102 9.67 8.98 2.48
CA GLY A 102 9.93 10.43 2.40
C GLY A 102 10.60 10.89 1.10
N GLU A 103 10.84 9.98 0.17
CA GLU A 103 11.37 10.29 -1.15
C GLU A 103 10.36 11.08 -2.00
N PRO A 104 10.84 11.92 -2.96
CA PRO A 104 9.99 12.56 -3.95
C PRO A 104 9.23 11.54 -4.80
N ASP A 105 7.97 11.86 -5.17
CA ASP A 105 7.09 10.98 -5.95
C ASP A 105 7.74 10.49 -7.26
N TYR A 106 8.53 11.34 -7.93
CA TYR A 106 9.17 10.97 -9.20
C TYR A 106 10.24 9.88 -9.02
N LEU A 107 11.04 9.92 -7.95
CA LEU A 107 12.04 8.88 -7.67
C LEU A 107 11.40 7.53 -7.39
N ARG A 108 10.29 7.53 -6.63
CA ARG A 108 9.53 6.30 -6.38
C ARG A 108 9.01 5.70 -7.68
N LYS A 109 8.50 6.53 -8.59
CA LYS A 109 8.01 6.10 -9.90
C LYS A 109 9.12 5.52 -10.75
N GLU A 110 10.27 6.18 -10.85
CA GLU A 110 11.45 5.67 -11.56
C GLU A 110 11.89 4.30 -11.04
N VAL A 111 11.90 4.11 -9.71
CA VAL A 111 12.22 2.80 -9.11
C VAL A 111 11.20 1.73 -9.52
N ILE A 112 9.89 2.05 -9.50
CA ILE A 112 8.85 1.09 -9.86
C ILE A 112 8.94 0.74 -11.35
N GLU A 113 9.20 1.71 -12.23
CA GLU A 113 9.40 1.51 -13.67
C GLU A 113 10.61 0.63 -13.97
N ASP A 114 11.71 0.80 -13.24
CA ASP A 114 12.93 0.03 -13.44
C ASP A 114 12.81 -1.42 -12.98
N ILE A 115 12.20 -1.65 -11.79
CA ILE A 115 12.24 -2.98 -11.15
C ILE A 115 10.95 -3.78 -11.31
N GLY A 116 9.79 -3.14 -11.52
CA GLY A 116 8.49 -3.80 -11.48
C GLY A 116 8.37 -4.98 -12.44
N TYR A 117 8.79 -4.80 -13.68
CA TYR A 117 8.78 -5.85 -14.70
C TYR A 117 9.89 -6.90 -14.57
N LYS A 118 10.91 -6.63 -13.76
CA LYS A 118 11.99 -7.60 -13.51
C LYS A 118 11.58 -8.65 -12.47
N LEU A 119 10.52 -8.39 -11.70
CA LEU A 119 9.95 -9.36 -10.76
C LEU A 119 9.39 -10.59 -11.50
N PRO A 120 9.45 -11.81 -10.93
CA PRO A 120 8.90 -13.01 -11.55
C PRO A 120 7.42 -12.83 -11.93
N GLU A 121 7.05 -13.19 -13.16
CA GLU A 121 5.70 -13.00 -13.70
C GLU A 121 4.67 -13.98 -13.12
N ASP A 122 5.14 -15.14 -12.70
CA ASP A 122 4.34 -16.23 -12.12
C ASP A 122 4.13 -16.10 -10.61
N LYS A 123 4.64 -15.01 -9.99
CA LYS A 123 4.56 -14.76 -8.55
C LYS A 123 3.84 -13.43 -8.27
N PRO A 124 3.06 -13.33 -7.19
CA PRO A 124 2.50 -12.05 -6.74
C PRO A 124 3.57 -10.98 -6.50
N ARG A 125 3.32 -9.76 -7.00
CA ARG A 125 4.21 -8.61 -6.90
C ARG A 125 3.57 -7.55 -6.00
N TYR A 126 4.21 -7.25 -4.90
CA TYR A 126 3.65 -6.42 -3.85
C TYR A 126 4.43 -5.12 -3.66
N LEU A 127 3.75 -3.98 -3.71
CA LEU A 127 4.33 -2.66 -3.42
C LEU A 127 3.89 -2.20 -2.02
N MET A 128 4.85 -2.18 -1.10
CA MET A 128 4.59 -1.88 0.31
C MET A 128 4.39 -0.39 0.56
N GLY A 129 3.38 -0.04 1.37
CA GLY A 129 3.17 1.31 1.88
C GLY A 129 2.64 2.35 0.89
N VAL A 130 2.27 1.96 -0.34
CA VAL A 130 1.79 2.85 -1.40
C VAL A 130 0.29 2.71 -1.60
N GLY A 131 -0.43 3.84 -1.78
CA GLY A 131 -1.85 3.76 -1.88
C GLY A 131 -2.62 5.00 -2.34
N LYS A 132 -2.01 6.06 -2.89
CA LYS A 132 -2.79 7.07 -3.60
C LYS A 132 -3.33 6.46 -4.91
N PRO A 133 -4.58 6.77 -5.35
CA PRO A 133 -5.13 6.18 -6.57
C PRO A 133 -4.25 6.30 -7.81
N LEU A 134 -3.59 7.45 -8.01
CA LEU A 134 -2.65 7.65 -9.13
C LEU A 134 -1.38 6.78 -9.00
N ASP A 135 -0.88 6.60 -7.79
CA ASP A 135 0.30 5.75 -7.55
C ASP A 135 -0.03 4.27 -7.77
N ILE A 136 -1.25 3.83 -7.39
CA ILE A 136 -1.73 2.47 -7.64
C ILE A 136 -1.84 2.21 -9.15
N ILE A 137 -2.49 3.11 -9.91
CA ILE A 137 -2.60 2.97 -11.38
C ILE A 137 -1.21 2.87 -12.02
N HIS A 138 -0.30 3.78 -11.64
CA HIS A 138 1.07 3.77 -12.14
C HIS A 138 1.80 2.45 -11.82
N ALA A 139 1.67 1.96 -10.60
CA ALA A 139 2.32 0.73 -10.17
C ALA A 139 1.74 -0.51 -10.87
N VAL A 140 0.40 -0.60 -11.01
CA VAL A 140 -0.24 -1.69 -11.77
C VAL A 140 0.21 -1.69 -13.23
N LYS A 141 0.30 -0.52 -13.86
CA LYS A 141 0.84 -0.38 -15.22
C LYS A 141 2.26 -0.96 -15.33
N ASN A 142 3.03 -0.94 -14.24
CA ASN A 142 4.39 -1.46 -14.15
C ASN A 142 4.45 -2.86 -13.51
N GLY A 143 3.36 -3.61 -13.52
CA GLY A 143 3.31 -5.03 -13.18
C GLY A 143 3.13 -5.34 -11.70
N ILE A 144 2.68 -4.41 -10.87
CA ILE A 144 2.41 -4.64 -9.43
C ILE A 144 0.96 -5.11 -9.22
N ASP A 145 0.78 -6.11 -8.36
CA ASP A 145 -0.51 -6.77 -8.08
C ASP A 145 -1.13 -6.37 -6.74
N MET A 146 -0.30 -6.15 -5.70
CA MET A 146 -0.73 -6.03 -4.32
C MET A 146 -0.24 -4.73 -3.68
N PHE A 147 -1.07 -4.19 -2.78
CA PHE A 147 -0.80 -2.92 -2.08
C PHE A 147 -1.29 -2.98 -0.65
N ASP A 148 -0.61 -2.27 0.24
CA ASP A 148 -1.11 -1.86 1.54
C ASP A 148 -0.86 -0.38 1.77
N CYS A 149 -1.72 0.28 2.51
CA CYS A 149 -1.44 1.62 3.00
C CYS A 149 -2.40 2.06 4.12
N VAL A 150 -1.98 3.06 4.86
CA VAL A 150 -2.81 3.69 5.91
C VAL A 150 -3.76 4.76 5.36
N ILE A 151 -3.60 5.14 4.08
CA ILE A 151 -4.30 6.28 3.46
C ILE A 151 -5.82 6.17 3.60
N PRO A 152 -6.50 5.05 3.30
CA PRO A 152 -7.95 5.00 3.37
C PRO A 152 -8.49 5.41 4.74
N THR A 153 -7.95 4.85 5.80
CA THR A 153 -8.43 5.08 7.17
C THR A 153 -7.84 6.33 7.81
N ARG A 154 -6.54 6.61 7.58
CA ARG A 154 -5.89 7.83 8.11
C ARG A 154 -6.53 9.08 7.52
N ASN A 155 -6.72 9.14 6.21
CA ASN A 155 -7.30 10.28 5.54
C ASN A 155 -8.78 10.46 5.91
N ALA A 156 -9.53 9.37 6.05
CA ALA A 156 -10.91 9.41 6.55
C ALA A 156 -11.00 10.11 7.91
N ARG A 157 -10.17 9.71 8.88
CA ARG A 157 -10.13 10.34 10.22
C ARG A 157 -9.75 11.83 10.17
N ASN A 158 -9.14 12.28 9.07
CA ASN A 158 -8.81 13.68 8.83
C ASN A 158 -9.81 14.40 7.91
N GLY A 159 -10.95 13.77 7.62
CA GLY A 159 -12.03 14.36 6.81
C GLY A 159 -11.79 14.31 5.30
N GLN A 160 -10.77 13.59 4.83
CA GLN A 160 -10.47 13.44 3.42
C GLN A 160 -11.03 12.12 2.87
N LEU A 161 -11.88 12.22 1.86
CA LEU A 161 -12.64 11.12 1.27
C LEU A 161 -12.31 10.97 -0.21
N PHE A 162 -12.17 9.74 -0.66
CA PHE A 162 -11.94 9.42 -2.06
C PHE A 162 -13.26 9.12 -2.75
N THR A 163 -13.48 9.71 -3.93
CA THR A 163 -14.73 9.55 -4.68
C THR A 163 -14.45 9.26 -6.15
N SER A 164 -15.46 8.82 -6.87
CA SER A 164 -15.41 8.65 -8.33
C SER A 164 -15.05 9.92 -9.10
N LYS A 165 -15.12 11.09 -8.45
CA LYS A 165 -14.85 12.41 -9.02
C LYS A 165 -13.62 13.10 -8.42
N GLY A 166 -12.77 12.34 -7.70
CA GLY A 166 -11.58 12.85 -7.03
C GLY A 166 -11.73 12.96 -5.52
N VAL A 167 -10.84 13.73 -4.88
CA VAL A 167 -10.79 13.87 -3.43
C VAL A 167 -11.77 14.90 -2.91
N LEU A 168 -12.51 14.56 -1.86
CA LEU A 168 -13.46 15.43 -1.16
C LEU A 168 -12.98 15.66 0.28
N ASN A 169 -12.84 16.92 0.71
CA ASN A 169 -12.63 17.25 2.11
C ASN A 169 -13.96 17.63 2.75
N ILE A 170 -14.51 16.76 3.61
CA ILE A 170 -15.83 16.93 4.22
C ILE A 170 -15.93 18.17 5.12
N ARG A 171 -14.78 18.67 5.62
CA ARG A 171 -14.72 19.85 6.50
C ARG A 171 -15.02 21.17 5.79
N ASN A 172 -15.01 21.16 4.44
CA ASN A 172 -15.31 22.33 3.65
C ASN A 172 -16.76 22.82 3.92
N THR A 173 -16.93 24.13 4.05
CA THR A 173 -18.23 24.76 4.35
C THR A 173 -19.29 24.52 3.28
N LYS A 174 -18.90 24.32 2.01
CA LYS A 174 -19.84 23.99 0.93
C LYS A 174 -20.68 22.73 1.18
N TYR A 175 -20.27 21.86 2.12
CA TYR A 175 -21.00 20.64 2.47
C TYR A 175 -21.92 20.79 3.69
N GLU A 176 -22.04 21.98 4.25
CA GLU A 176 -22.85 22.23 5.46
C GLU A 176 -24.32 21.89 5.30
N GLN A 177 -24.87 22.13 4.11
CA GLN A 177 -26.28 21.85 3.77
C GLN A 177 -26.39 20.88 2.58
N ASP A 178 -25.29 20.13 2.26
CA ASP A 178 -25.29 19.20 1.13
C ASP A 178 -25.94 17.87 1.53
N LEU A 179 -27.16 17.64 1.08
CA LEU A 179 -27.96 16.44 1.36
C LEU A 179 -27.57 15.23 0.48
N ARG A 180 -26.61 15.38 -0.44
CA ARG A 180 -26.11 14.27 -1.26
C ARG A 180 -25.23 13.33 -0.43
N PRO A 181 -25.07 12.05 -0.84
CA PRO A 181 -24.10 11.14 -0.25
C PRO A 181 -22.67 11.59 -0.52
N ILE A 182 -21.68 10.96 0.12
CA ILE A 182 -20.25 11.24 -0.14
C ILE A 182 -19.95 11.08 -1.63
N ASP A 183 -20.39 9.97 -2.23
CA ASP A 183 -20.30 9.70 -3.66
C ASP A 183 -21.63 9.09 -4.13
N GLU A 184 -22.23 9.69 -5.15
CA GLU A 184 -23.54 9.28 -5.69
C GLU A 184 -23.49 7.92 -6.38
N SER A 185 -22.32 7.49 -6.86
CA SER A 185 -22.12 6.17 -7.48
C SER A 185 -21.75 5.07 -6.48
N CYS A 186 -21.42 5.44 -5.24
CA CYS A 186 -20.92 4.51 -4.23
C CYS A 186 -22.04 3.76 -3.52
N LYS A 187 -21.90 2.44 -3.38
CA LYS A 187 -22.87 1.57 -2.71
C LYS A 187 -22.52 1.24 -1.25
N CYS A 188 -21.51 1.88 -0.65
CA CYS A 188 -21.15 1.62 0.73
C CYS A 188 -22.25 2.04 1.70
N PHE A 189 -22.22 1.46 2.91
CA PHE A 189 -23.19 1.76 3.97
C PHE A 189 -23.30 3.27 4.27
N ALA A 190 -22.18 3.99 4.29
CA ALA A 190 -22.20 5.42 4.56
C ALA A 190 -22.94 6.22 3.46
N CYS A 191 -22.70 5.93 2.18
CA CYS A 191 -23.35 6.61 1.06
C CYS A 191 -24.83 6.26 0.92
N GLN A 192 -25.24 5.06 1.31
CA GLN A 192 -26.63 4.61 1.23
C GLN A 192 -27.52 5.22 2.33
N ASN A 193 -26.95 5.64 3.47
CA ASN A 193 -27.74 5.98 4.64
C ASN A 193 -27.50 7.41 5.17
N TYR A 194 -26.42 8.08 4.73
CA TYR A 194 -26.04 9.37 5.32
C TYR A 194 -25.65 10.41 4.27
N THR A 195 -25.92 11.68 4.59
CA THR A 195 -25.58 12.82 3.74
C THR A 195 -24.23 13.43 4.12
N ARG A 196 -23.63 14.19 3.19
CA ARG A 196 -22.41 14.97 3.46
C ARG A 196 -22.61 15.94 4.61
N ALA A 197 -23.76 16.61 4.67
CA ALA A 197 -24.11 17.55 5.74
C ALA A 197 -24.09 16.86 7.11
N TYR A 198 -24.69 15.69 7.22
CA TYR A 198 -24.72 14.93 8.48
C TYR A 198 -23.32 14.45 8.90
N ILE A 199 -22.55 13.85 7.98
CA ILE A 199 -21.20 13.38 8.27
C ILE A 199 -20.28 14.55 8.66
N ARG A 200 -20.40 15.70 7.96
CA ARG A 200 -19.69 16.92 8.32
C ARG A 200 -20.08 17.43 9.72
N HIS A 201 -21.34 17.41 10.06
CA HIS A 201 -21.82 17.78 11.39
C HIS A 201 -21.19 16.92 12.47
N LEU A 202 -21.19 15.59 12.31
CA LEU A 202 -20.55 14.66 13.23
C LEU A 202 -19.03 14.93 13.36
N ASP A 203 -18.32 15.17 12.24
CA ASP A 203 -16.87 15.49 12.27
C ASP A 203 -16.61 16.80 13.03
N LYS A 204 -17.46 17.82 12.84
CA LYS A 204 -17.35 19.10 13.56
C LYS A 204 -17.62 18.97 15.07
N CYS A 205 -18.46 18.04 15.46
CA CYS A 205 -18.74 17.72 16.87
C CYS A 205 -17.70 16.77 17.46
N ASN A 206 -16.67 16.36 16.71
CA ASN A 206 -15.69 15.32 17.09
C ASN A 206 -16.33 13.99 17.52
N ASP A 207 -17.48 13.66 16.90
CA ASP A 207 -18.14 12.37 17.14
C ASP A 207 -17.38 11.25 16.41
N ILE A 208 -17.06 10.18 17.12
CA ILE A 208 -16.33 9.02 16.59
C ILE A 208 -17.06 8.35 15.42
N LEU A 209 -18.40 8.48 15.36
CA LEU A 209 -19.20 7.95 14.26
C LEU A 209 -18.79 8.57 12.91
N ALA A 210 -18.38 9.84 12.87
CA ALA A 210 -17.86 10.48 11.66
C ALA A 210 -16.65 9.69 11.11
N ALA A 211 -15.64 9.46 11.96
CA ALA A 211 -14.44 8.74 11.57
C ALA A 211 -14.76 7.31 11.11
N ARG A 212 -15.71 6.64 11.77
CA ARG A 212 -16.19 5.30 11.39
C ARG A 212 -16.86 5.29 10.01
N LEU A 213 -17.83 6.17 9.77
CA LEU A 213 -18.56 6.24 8.50
C LEU A 213 -17.63 6.61 7.33
N MET A 214 -16.73 7.56 7.55
CA MET A 214 -15.73 7.98 6.57
C MET A 214 -14.74 6.87 6.27
N SER A 215 -14.30 6.10 7.27
CA SER A 215 -13.41 4.95 7.06
C SER A 215 -14.09 3.83 6.29
N ILE A 216 -15.36 3.50 6.60
CA ILE A 216 -16.16 2.54 5.85
C ILE A 216 -16.24 2.95 4.38
N HIS A 217 -16.50 4.23 4.11
CA HIS A 217 -16.56 4.72 2.73
C HIS A 217 -15.22 4.59 2.01
N ASN A 218 -14.13 5.07 2.60
CA ASN A 218 -12.82 5.02 1.95
C ASN A 218 -12.34 3.59 1.71
N VAL A 219 -12.51 2.68 2.68
CA VAL A 219 -12.14 1.26 2.49
C VAL A 219 -12.96 0.64 1.37
N TYR A 220 -14.27 0.89 1.34
CA TYR A 220 -15.14 0.42 0.25
C TYR A 220 -14.69 0.98 -1.10
N PHE A 221 -14.39 2.27 -1.18
CA PHE A 221 -13.88 2.91 -2.40
C PHE A 221 -12.63 2.19 -2.93
N TYR A 222 -11.66 1.90 -2.06
CA TYR A 222 -10.42 1.23 -2.48
C TYR A 222 -10.66 -0.21 -2.95
N GLN A 223 -11.57 -0.94 -2.32
CA GLN A 223 -11.92 -2.30 -2.77
C GLN A 223 -12.60 -2.28 -4.14
N GLU A 224 -13.55 -1.37 -4.35
CA GLU A 224 -14.21 -1.18 -5.66
C GLU A 224 -13.21 -0.70 -6.72
N PHE A 225 -12.28 0.18 -6.35
CA PHE A 225 -11.23 0.68 -7.23
C PHE A 225 -10.31 -0.46 -7.71
N MET A 226 -9.84 -1.31 -6.80
CA MET A 226 -9.06 -2.50 -7.16
C MET A 226 -9.88 -3.49 -8.01
N GLY A 227 -11.19 -3.62 -7.75
CA GLY A 227 -12.10 -4.39 -8.59
C GLY A 227 -12.19 -3.84 -10.02
N GLN A 228 -12.31 -2.50 -10.17
CA GLN A 228 -12.33 -1.84 -11.48
C GLN A 228 -11.00 -2.03 -12.23
N ILE A 229 -9.86 -1.97 -11.54
CA ILE A 229 -8.54 -2.23 -12.13
C ILE A 229 -8.49 -3.65 -12.71
N ARG A 230 -8.86 -4.67 -11.92
CA ARG A 230 -8.87 -6.07 -12.40
C ARG A 230 -9.77 -6.25 -13.63
N LEU A 231 -10.99 -5.74 -13.57
CA LEU A 231 -11.92 -5.79 -14.70
C LEU A 231 -11.39 -5.05 -15.95
N SER A 232 -10.69 -3.95 -15.77
CA SER A 232 -10.12 -3.20 -16.90
C SER A 232 -8.97 -3.95 -17.57
N ILE A 233 -8.18 -4.70 -16.80
CA ILE A 233 -7.13 -5.59 -17.35
C ILE A 233 -7.77 -6.76 -18.11
N GLU A 234 -8.76 -7.43 -17.51
CA GLU A 234 -9.48 -8.55 -18.14
C GLU A 234 -10.18 -8.15 -19.47
N ASN A 235 -10.62 -6.90 -19.58
CA ASN A 235 -11.34 -6.37 -20.75
C ASN A 235 -10.47 -5.53 -21.70
N ASP A 236 -9.14 -5.51 -21.52
CA ASP A 236 -8.20 -4.75 -22.35
C ASP A 236 -8.50 -3.22 -22.40
N SER A 237 -9.00 -2.67 -21.29
CA SER A 237 -9.46 -1.27 -21.17
C SER A 237 -8.74 -0.48 -20.06
N PHE A 238 -7.56 -0.94 -19.65
CA PHE A 238 -6.79 -0.31 -18.57
C PHE A 238 -6.39 1.14 -18.89
N ASP A 239 -6.01 1.43 -20.13
CA ASP A 239 -5.63 2.79 -20.56
C ASP A 239 -6.80 3.80 -20.45
N ASP A 240 -8.03 3.34 -20.64
CA ASP A 240 -9.21 4.19 -20.48
C ASP A 240 -9.50 4.47 -19.00
N LEU A 241 -9.29 3.47 -18.14
CA LEU A 241 -9.37 3.67 -16.70
C LEU A 241 -8.28 4.63 -16.21
N GLU A 242 -7.04 4.47 -16.65
CA GLU A 242 -5.91 5.37 -16.32
C GLU A 242 -6.27 6.83 -16.65
N LYS A 243 -6.68 7.12 -17.90
CA LYS A 243 -7.07 8.47 -18.32
C LYS A 243 -8.21 9.04 -17.48
N LYS A 244 -9.18 8.21 -17.10
CA LYS A 244 -10.31 8.61 -16.25
C LYS A 244 -9.81 9.00 -14.83
N ILE A 245 -8.93 8.20 -14.26
CA ILE A 245 -8.38 8.47 -12.91
C ILE A 245 -7.49 9.70 -12.94
N GLU A 246 -6.63 9.84 -13.93
CA GLU A 246 -5.80 11.04 -14.12
C GLU A 246 -6.66 12.31 -14.19
N LYS A 247 -7.69 12.31 -15.04
CA LYS A 247 -8.62 13.44 -15.15
C LYS A 247 -9.27 13.81 -13.83
N ASN A 248 -9.64 12.83 -13.02
CA ASN A 248 -10.39 13.06 -11.77
C ASN A 248 -9.48 13.42 -10.58
N TYR A 249 -8.20 13.02 -10.61
CA TYR A 249 -7.28 13.16 -9.48
C TYR A 249 -6.11 14.12 -9.70
N LEU A 250 -5.76 14.48 -10.97
CA LEU A 250 -4.76 15.51 -11.27
C LEU A 250 -5.36 16.93 -11.32
N SER A 251 -6.67 17.06 -11.48
CA SER A 251 -7.36 18.36 -11.64
C SER A 251 -7.72 19.04 -10.31
N ILE A 252 -7.10 18.65 -9.21
CA ILE A 252 -7.42 19.14 -7.86
C ILE A 252 -6.24 19.90 -7.26
#